data_9d9115cc2307876d1c78fa202670b2f7
#
_entry.id   9d9115cc2307876d1c78fa202670b2f7
#
_cell.length_a   1.000
_cell.length_b   1.000
_cell.length_c   1.000
_cell.angle_alpha   90.00
_cell.angle_beta   90.00
_cell.angle_gamma   90.00
#
_symmetry.space_group_name_H-M   'P 1'
#
loop_
_entity.id
_entity.type
_entity.pdbx_description
1 polymer ?
#
loop_
_entity_poly.entity_id
_entity_poly.type
_entity_poly.pdbx_seq_one_letter_code
_entity_poly.pdbx_strand_id
1 'polypeptide(L)'
;MFAIAVASFAVGIVVRVLAAQNDLWFDEVWTLELLRERVHSVGDVFINFKHSSNHHLVSLWMWLVGQNASALMYRVPSVLASIGTVTLAGFIGARRSRLEGYIAVILTSSSYLLVHYGTEARGYSLAIFFVLSAWYALQRFEERRSWIWIIVFWSAVVLGFLANLEFALCCAGLFVWALWRCARYRPTWRHGVRDLFALFTVPIVLLLAFYFVAVRGMELAGGPRYQVTQLLIKTASYMLGGPGSGAVAGIAALLAVASIYVVLVYLMFERDDRWIFYAVVIVAPLGLIAILLPVPLSVRYFMVSVATSLLLLAAGWTTIMRRGLAGLITGLVLLAIFVTGNTANTRNLLRFGRGQYLAALRFIEAQSVEPEVVLTSDHDFRNGMLVNYYKRYLARPDFIRYANGATLNEGGADWLILHRFELRRWPDRVADVYGNTYRLVRIYRYSDLSGWNWLLYHNRNRPPVARQSPLSQ
;
A
#
# COMPACT_ATOMS: atom_id res chain seq x y z
N MET A 1 -17.76 -1.98 -23.42
CA MET A 1 -17.35 -1.67 -22.03
C MET A 1 -17.42 -2.88 -21.09
N PHE A 2 -18.52 -3.67 -21.10
CA PHE A 2 -18.61 -4.88 -20.24
C PHE A 2 -17.44 -5.84 -20.44
N ALA A 3 -17.17 -6.28 -21.67
CA ALA A 3 -16.05 -7.19 -21.97
C ALA A 3 -14.69 -6.63 -21.53
N ILE A 4 -14.45 -5.31 -21.69
CA ILE A 4 -13.24 -4.64 -21.25
C ILE A 4 -13.14 -4.67 -19.72
N ALA A 5 -14.23 -4.42 -19.00
CA ALA A 5 -14.24 -4.48 -17.53
C ALA A 5 -13.94 -5.90 -17.02
N VAL A 6 -14.55 -6.92 -17.61
CA VAL A 6 -14.30 -8.33 -17.28
C VAL A 6 -12.84 -8.71 -17.55
N ALA A 7 -12.31 -8.35 -18.72
CA ALA A 7 -10.90 -8.59 -19.06
C ALA A 7 -9.95 -7.86 -18.09
N SER A 8 -10.21 -6.57 -17.78
CA SER A 8 -9.44 -5.80 -16.81
C SER A 8 -9.48 -6.42 -15.42
N PHE A 9 -10.63 -6.92 -14.99
CA PHE A 9 -10.76 -7.62 -13.70
C PHE A 9 -9.93 -8.90 -13.67
N ALA A 10 -10.05 -9.74 -14.69
CA ALA A 10 -9.28 -10.99 -14.79
C ALA A 10 -7.77 -10.73 -14.81
N VAL A 11 -7.30 -9.80 -15.64
CA VAL A 11 -5.89 -9.37 -15.68
C VAL A 11 -5.47 -8.80 -14.32
N GLY A 12 -6.32 -7.99 -13.69
CA GLY A 12 -6.06 -7.41 -12.38
C GLY A 12 -5.86 -8.46 -11.28
N ILE A 13 -6.58 -9.59 -11.31
CA ILE A 13 -6.38 -10.73 -10.41
C ILE A 13 -5.00 -11.35 -10.65
N VAL A 14 -4.69 -11.70 -11.91
CA VAL A 14 -3.41 -12.33 -12.27
C VAL A 14 -2.23 -11.46 -11.84
N VAL A 15 -2.29 -10.16 -12.14
CA VAL A 15 -1.24 -9.19 -11.76
C VAL A 15 -1.03 -9.14 -10.25
N ARG A 16 -2.12 -9.15 -9.45
CA ARG A 16 -2.02 -9.16 -7.98
C ARG A 16 -1.37 -10.43 -7.46
N VAL A 17 -1.74 -11.59 -7.99
CA VAL A 17 -1.14 -12.87 -7.60
C VAL A 17 0.35 -12.90 -7.95
N LEU A 18 0.74 -12.44 -9.14
CA LEU A 18 2.15 -12.37 -9.55
C LEU A 18 2.95 -11.36 -8.69
N ALA A 19 2.41 -10.17 -8.45
CA ALA A 19 3.07 -9.17 -7.61
C ALA A 19 3.21 -9.60 -6.15
N ALA A 20 2.30 -10.45 -5.66
CA ALA A 20 2.36 -10.99 -4.30
C ALA A 20 3.44 -12.09 -4.11
N GLN A 21 4.07 -12.57 -5.17
CA GLN A 21 5.15 -13.57 -5.11
C GLN A 21 6.54 -12.94 -4.95
N ASN A 22 6.68 -11.63 -5.14
CA ASN A 22 7.95 -10.91 -4.96
C ASN A 22 8.45 -11.02 -3.52
N ASP A 23 9.76 -10.81 -3.31
CA ASP A 23 10.38 -10.79 -1.99
C ASP A 23 9.59 -9.93 -0.99
N LEU A 24 9.53 -10.38 0.26
CA LEU A 24 9.02 -9.57 1.37
C LEU A 24 9.97 -8.40 1.58
N TRP A 25 9.42 -7.20 1.76
CA TRP A 25 10.22 -6.04 2.07
C TRP A 25 10.35 -5.82 3.59
N PHE A 26 11.16 -4.85 3.98
CA PHE A 26 11.55 -4.62 5.37
C PHE A 26 10.39 -4.61 6.37
N ASP A 27 9.30 -3.86 6.13
CA ASP A 27 8.19 -3.78 7.09
C ASP A 27 7.46 -5.13 7.27
N GLU A 28 7.41 -5.97 6.23
CA GLU A 28 6.81 -7.31 6.31
C GLU A 28 7.72 -8.26 7.09
N VAL A 29 9.02 -8.24 6.81
CA VAL A 29 10.03 -9.03 7.55
C VAL A 29 10.09 -8.58 9.01
N TRP A 30 10.10 -7.28 9.27
CA TRP A 30 10.09 -6.74 10.62
C TRP A 30 8.86 -7.17 11.41
N THR A 31 7.68 -7.17 10.78
CA THR A 31 6.46 -7.68 11.42
C THR A 31 6.60 -9.16 11.78
N LEU A 32 7.17 -10.00 10.89
CA LEU A 32 7.41 -11.43 11.19
C LEU A 32 8.36 -11.63 12.37
N GLU A 33 9.45 -10.87 12.44
CA GLU A 33 10.40 -10.97 13.56
C GLU A 33 9.75 -10.53 14.88
N LEU A 34 8.98 -9.42 14.88
CA LEU A 34 8.25 -8.99 16.07
C LEU A 34 7.16 -9.98 16.49
N LEU A 35 6.48 -10.63 15.55
CA LEU A 35 5.52 -11.69 15.86
C LEU A 35 6.20 -12.88 16.51
N ARG A 36 7.39 -13.27 16.02
CA ARG A 36 8.19 -14.35 16.61
C ARG A 36 8.61 -14.06 18.04
N GLU A 37 8.98 -12.80 18.32
CA GLU A 37 9.51 -12.39 19.63
C GLU A 37 8.41 -12.14 20.66
N ARG A 38 7.26 -11.58 20.26
CA ARG A 38 6.26 -11.00 21.17
C ARG A 38 4.92 -11.73 21.20
N VAL A 39 4.67 -12.67 20.29
CA VAL A 39 3.34 -13.29 20.13
C VAL A 39 3.41 -14.80 20.29
N HIS A 40 2.84 -15.29 21.40
CA HIS A 40 2.79 -16.71 21.74
C HIS A 40 1.35 -17.25 21.75
N SER A 41 0.36 -16.37 21.72
CA SER A 41 -1.07 -16.68 21.66
C SER A 41 -1.85 -15.71 20.76
N VAL A 42 -3.07 -16.09 20.36
CA VAL A 42 -3.98 -15.19 19.63
C VAL A 42 -4.20 -13.87 20.39
N GLY A 43 -4.33 -13.95 21.73
CA GLY A 43 -4.52 -12.76 22.57
C GLY A 43 -3.37 -11.77 22.50
N ASP A 44 -2.13 -12.25 22.35
CA ASP A 44 -0.94 -11.40 22.31
C ASP A 44 -0.95 -10.46 21.10
N VAL A 45 -1.54 -10.88 19.97
CA VAL A 45 -1.69 -10.01 18.78
C VAL A 45 -2.43 -8.73 19.13
N PHE A 46 -3.39 -8.78 20.05
CA PHE A 46 -4.24 -7.64 20.42
C PHE A 46 -3.75 -6.91 21.68
N ILE A 47 -3.08 -7.60 22.60
CA ILE A 47 -2.73 -7.06 23.92
C ILE A 47 -1.24 -6.72 24.02
N ASN A 48 -0.35 -7.63 23.60
CA ASN A 48 1.09 -7.55 23.84
C ASN A 48 1.86 -7.01 22.63
N PHE A 49 1.34 -7.16 21.42
CA PHE A 49 1.98 -6.64 20.22
C PHE A 49 1.60 -5.16 19.98
N LYS A 50 1.99 -4.28 20.93
CA LYS A 50 1.72 -2.82 20.87
C LYS A 50 2.79 -2.08 20.05
N HIS A 51 2.76 -2.27 18.74
CA HIS A 51 3.67 -1.62 17.81
C HIS A 51 2.93 -1.15 16.56
N SER A 52 3.33 -0.02 15.98
CA SER A 52 2.68 0.57 14.79
C SER A 52 2.77 -0.29 13.53
N SER A 53 3.62 -1.32 13.51
CA SER A 53 3.63 -2.35 12.46
C SER A 53 2.51 -3.36 12.60
N ASN A 54 1.80 -3.38 13.75
CA ASN A 54 0.71 -4.31 13.99
C ASN A 54 -0.56 -3.89 13.22
N HIS A 55 -0.82 -4.58 12.15
CA HIS A 55 -2.09 -4.57 11.44
C HIS A 55 -2.88 -5.82 11.89
N HIS A 56 -3.63 -5.74 12.98
CA HIS A 56 -4.11 -6.87 13.77
C HIS A 56 -4.64 -8.06 12.94
N LEU A 57 -5.47 -7.82 11.91
CA LEU A 57 -5.99 -8.90 11.06
C LEU A 57 -4.89 -9.58 10.24
N VAL A 58 -3.97 -8.80 9.68
CA VAL A 58 -2.86 -9.34 8.89
C VAL A 58 -1.82 -9.98 9.80
N SER A 59 -1.51 -9.34 10.95
CA SER A 59 -0.60 -9.90 11.95
C SER A 59 -1.11 -11.24 12.48
N LEU A 60 -2.41 -11.35 12.78
CA LEU A 60 -3.04 -12.60 13.18
C LEU A 60 -2.90 -13.68 12.09
N TRP A 61 -3.15 -13.32 10.84
CA TRP A 61 -2.96 -14.23 9.71
C TRP A 61 -1.51 -14.68 9.58
N MET A 62 -0.53 -13.76 9.62
CA MET A 62 0.89 -14.07 9.54
C MET A 62 1.34 -15.01 10.67
N TRP A 63 0.82 -14.79 11.89
CA TRP A 63 1.07 -15.66 13.05
C TRP A 63 0.48 -17.07 12.84
N LEU A 64 -0.77 -17.18 12.36
CA LEU A 64 -1.43 -18.48 12.08
C LEU A 64 -0.71 -19.28 11.00
N VAL A 65 -0.23 -18.61 9.95
CA VAL A 65 0.48 -19.25 8.84
C VAL A 65 1.89 -19.69 9.25
N GLY A 66 2.49 -19.04 10.25
CA GLY A 66 3.81 -19.38 10.80
C GLY A 66 5.00 -18.78 10.03
N GLN A 67 6.22 -19.10 10.47
CA GLN A 67 7.45 -18.39 10.08
C GLN A 67 8.04 -18.79 8.71
N ASN A 68 7.63 -19.94 8.15
CA ASN A 68 8.25 -20.53 6.95
C ASN A 68 7.32 -20.53 5.73
N ALA A 69 6.29 -19.69 5.74
CA ALA A 69 5.37 -19.60 4.62
C ALA A 69 5.96 -18.81 3.44
N SER A 70 5.39 -19.01 2.26
CA SER A 70 5.75 -18.21 1.09
C SER A 70 5.27 -16.76 1.20
N ALA A 71 5.92 -15.84 0.48
CA ALA A 71 5.51 -14.44 0.43
C ALA A 71 4.03 -14.29 0.02
N LEU A 72 3.57 -15.07 -0.95
CA LEU A 72 2.17 -15.09 -1.37
C LEU A 72 1.24 -15.47 -0.22
N MET A 73 1.59 -16.50 0.58
CA MET A 73 0.74 -16.96 1.68
C MET A 73 0.56 -15.88 2.74
N TYR A 74 1.60 -15.14 3.11
CA TYR A 74 1.47 -14.00 4.03
C TYR A 74 0.56 -12.90 3.48
N ARG A 75 0.52 -12.71 2.16
CA ARG A 75 -0.22 -11.66 1.46
C ARG A 75 -1.64 -12.03 1.06
N VAL A 76 -2.07 -13.30 1.27
CA VAL A 76 -3.42 -13.77 0.89
C VAL A 76 -4.55 -12.86 1.36
N PRO A 77 -4.63 -12.41 2.63
CA PRO A 77 -5.73 -11.54 3.05
C PRO A 77 -5.74 -10.21 2.28
N SER A 78 -4.56 -9.63 2.03
CA SER A 78 -4.42 -8.37 1.31
C SER A 78 -4.83 -8.51 -0.16
N VAL A 79 -4.43 -9.60 -0.81
CA VAL A 79 -4.79 -9.90 -2.20
C VAL A 79 -6.31 -10.10 -2.32
N LEU A 80 -6.92 -10.89 -1.44
CA LEU A 80 -8.37 -11.12 -1.43
C LEU A 80 -9.15 -9.82 -1.20
N ALA A 81 -8.74 -9.01 -0.23
CA ALA A 81 -9.34 -7.70 0.03
C ALA A 81 -9.19 -6.75 -1.17
N SER A 82 -8.04 -6.77 -1.84
CA SER A 82 -7.81 -5.94 -3.03
C SER A 82 -8.70 -6.37 -4.22
N ILE A 83 -8.92 -7.67 -4.42
CA ILE A 83 -9.87 -8.20 -5.42
C ILE A 83 -11.31 -7.82 -5.03
N GLY A 84 -11.66 -8.00 -3.75
CA GLY A 84 -12.96 -7.58 -3.20
C GLY A 84 -13.23 -6.08 -3.37
N THR A 85 -12.19 -5.26 -3.23
CA THR A 85 -12.25 -3.80 -3.49
C THR A 85 -12.68 -3.50 -4.92
N VAL A 86 -12.10 -4.17 -5.93
CA VAL A 86 -12.49 -3.99 -7.33
C VAL A 86 -13.96 -4.37 -7.56
N THR A 87 -14.39 -5.49 -6.98
CA THR A 87 -15.77 -5.96 -7.05
C THR A 87 -16.75 -4.93 -6.43
N LEU A 88 -16.44 -4.45 -5.22
CA LEU A 88 -17.26 -3.43 -4.54
C LEU A 88 -17.28 -2.10 -5.29
N ALA A 89 -16.15 -1.68 -5.85
CA ALA A 89 -16.10 -0.48 -6.69
C ALA A 89 -17.07 -0.58 -7.88
N GLY A 90 -17.11 -1.76 -8.53
CA GLY A 90 -18.08 -2.05 -9.58
C GLY A 90 -19.54 -1.95 -9.11
N PHE A 91 -19.87 -2.55 -7.96
CA PHE A 91 -21.22 -2.48 -7.39
C PHE A 91 -21.61 -1.06 -6.97
N ILE A 92 -20.71 -0.31 -6.34
CA ILE A 92 -20.96 1.08 -5.94
C ILE A 92 -21.21 1.96 -7.19
N GLY A 93 -20.38 1.86 -8.22
CA GLY A 93 -20.59 2.59 -9.47
C GLY A 93 -21.88 2.17 -10.21
N ALA A 94 -22.18 0.87 -10.24
CA ALA A 94 -23.38 0.33 -10.91
C ALA A 94 -24.70 0.82 -10.29
N ARG A 95 -24.67 1.31 -9.03
CA ARG A 95 -25.86 1.93 -8.40
C ARG A 95 -26.31 3.21 -9.12
N ARG A 96 -25.39 3.94 -9.75
CA ARG A 96 -25.74 5.10 -10.57
C ARG A 96 -25.95 4.70 -12.03
N SER A 97 -25.04 3.89 -12.56
CA SER A 97 -25.21 3.33 -13.91
C SER A 97 -24.24 2.16 -14.16
N ARG A 98 -24.67 1.23 -15.04
CA ARG A 98 -23.82 0.11 -15.47
C ARG A 98 -22.47 0.59 -16.04
N LEU A 99 -22.47 1.69 -16.79
CA LEU A 99 -21.25 2.26 -17.37
C LEU A 99 -20.29 2.74 -16.28
N GLU A 100 -20.79 3.43 -15.25
CA GLU A 100 -19.98 3.85 -14.09
C GLU A 100 -19.37 2.65 -13.36
N GLY A 101 -20.14 1.58 -13.16
CA GLY A 101 -19.64 0.34 -12.59
C GLY A 101 -18.51 -0.27 -13.43
N TYR A 102 -18.62 -0.32 -14.76
CA TYR A 102 -17.56 -0.84 -15.62
C TYR A 102 -16.29 0.02 -15.57
N ILE A 103 -16.43 1.35 -15.58
CA ILE A 103 -15.29 2.26 -15.47
C ILE A 103 -14.63 2.11 -14.09
N ALA A 104 -15.42 2.03 -13.00
CA ALA A 104 -14.89 1.82 -11.66
C ALA A 104 -14.07 0.52 -11.55
N VAL A 105 -14.55 -0.58 -12.15
CA VAL A 105 -13.81 -1.85 -12.24
C VAL A 105 -12.50 -1.65 -13.00
N ILE A 106 -12.51 -1.00 -14.17
CA ILE A 106 -11.30 -0.80 -14.97
C ILE A 106 -10.28 0.06 -14.20
N LEU A 107 -10.71 1.18 -13.60
CA LEU A 107 -9.82 2.07 -12.85
C LEU A 107 -9.20 1.36 -11.63
N THR A 108 -10.01 0.66 -10.85
CA THR A 108 -9.52 0.01 -9.61
C THR A 108 -8.73 -1.27 -9.88
N SER A 109 -9.03 -2.02 -10.94
CA SER A 109 -8.27 -3.22 -11.30
C SER A 109 -6.89 -2.89 -11.85
N SER A 110 -6.76 -1.82 -12.67
CA SER A 110 -5.50 -1.42 -13.30
C SER A 110 -4.66 -0.44 -12.49
N SER A 111 -5.19 0.18 -11.43
CA SER A 111 -4.46 1.14 -10.59
C SER A 111 -3.21 0.54 -9.98
N TYR A 112 -2.03 1.10 -10.32
CA TYR A 112 -0.73 0.71 -9.77
C TYR A 112 -0.71 0.80 -8.24
N LEU A 113 -1.23 1.89 -7.65
CA LEU A 113 -1.25 2.06 -6.21
C LEU A 113 -2.08 0.98 -5.51
N LEU A 114 -3.25 0.63 -6.06
CA LEU A 114 -4.10 -0.42 -5.49
C LEU A 114 -3.50 -1.83 -5.70
N VAL A 115 -2.77 -2.07 -6.80
CA VAL A 115 -2.01 -3.30 -7.00
C VAL A 115 -0.85 -3.36 -6.00
N HIS A 116 -0.05 -2.29 -5.90
CA HIS A 116 1.14 -2.25 -5.05
C HIS A 116 0.78 -2.53 -3.59
N TYR A 117 -0.09 -1.72 -2.98
CA TYR A 117 -0.49 -1.88 -1.57
C TYR A 117 -1.48 -3.02 -1.35
N GLY A 118 -2.16 -3.49 -2.40
CA GLY A 118 -3.02 -4.67 -2.38
C GLY A 118 -2.25 -5.99 -2.35
N THR A 119 -0.92 -5.95 -2.55
CA THR A 119 -0.04 -7.12 -2.58
C THR A 119 1.08 -7.02 -1.55
N GLU A 120 0.84 -6.35 -0.44
CA GLU A 120 1.67 -6.33 0.76
C GLU A 120 0.96 -7.07 1.91
N ALA A 121 1.71 -7.75 2.76
CA ALA A 121 1.19 -8.31 4.01
C ALA A 121 0.97 -7.19 5.05
N ARG A 122 0.11 -6.24 4.70
CA ARG A 122 -0.22 -5.03 5.48
C ARG A 122 -1.71 -4.73 5.40
N GLY A 123 -2.24 -3.94 6.33
CA GLY A 123 -3.67 -3.69 6.46
C GLY A 123 -4.31 -2.72 5.46
N TYR A 124 -3.55 -2.13 4.53
CA TYR A 124 -4.05 -1.05 3.66
C TYR A 124 -5.19 -1.48 2.74
N SER A 125 -5.03 -2.61 2.05
CA SER A 125 -6.09 -3.12 1.15
C SER A 125 -7.32 -3.60 1.89
N LEU A 126 -7.15 -4.17 3.09
CA LEU A 126 -8.26 -4.55 3.96
C LEU A 126 -9.04 -3.30 4.41
N ALA A 127 -8.33 -2.23 4.80
CA ALA A 127 -8.97 -0.97 5.17
C ALA A 127 -9.80 -0.38 4.02
N ILE A 128 -9.26 -0.37 2.79
CA ILE A 128 -9.99 0.07 1.60
C ILE A 128 -11.25 -0.79 1.39
N PHE A 129 -11.09 -2.12 1.41
CA PHE A 129 -12.20 -3.05 1.24
C PHE A 129 -13.32 -2.81 2.28
N PHE A 130 -12.95 -2.66 3.54
CA PHE A 130 -13.92 -2.44 4.61
C PHE A 130 -14.54 -1.04 4.58
N VAL A 131 -13.82 0.01 4.17
CA VAL A 131 -14.43 1.33 3.96
C VAL A 131 -15.49 1.28 2.85
N LEU A 132 -15.16 0.64 1.71
CA LEU A 132 -16.13 0.50 0.62
C LEU A 132 -17.30 -0.41 1.01
N SER A 133 -17.05 -1.45 1.83
CA SER A 133 -18.12 -2.31 2.37
C SER A 133 -19.04 -1.53 3.30
N ALA A 134 -18.48 -0.74 4.23
CA ALA A 134 -19.25 0.10 5.13
C ALA A 134 -20.05 1.16 4.35
N TRP A 135 -19.42 1.79 3.35
CA TRP A 135 -20.07 2.75 2.47
C TRP A 135 -21.22 2.11 1.67
N TYR A 136 -21.00 0.95 1.09
CA TYR A 136 -22.04 0.21 0.38
C TYR A 136 -23.19 -0.20 1.31
N ALA A 137 -22.88 -0.72 2.50
CA ALA A 137 -23.87 -1.11 3.49
C ALA A 137 -24.72 0.08 3.96
N LEU A 138 -24.08 1.23 4.19
CA LEU A 138 -24.76 2.46 4.59
C LEU A 138 -25.73 2.94 3.51
N GLN A 139 -25.33 2.90 2.22
CA GLN A 139 -26.22 3.22 1.11
C GLN A 139 -27.41 2.23 1.01
N ARG A 140 -27.16 0.93 1.22
CA ARG A 140 -28.20 -0.10 1.20
C ARG A 140 -29.16 0.04 2.37
N PHE A 141 -28.65 0.41 3.55
CA PHE A 141 -29.49 0.70 4.71
C PHE A 141 -30.44 1.89 4.42
N GLU A 142 -29.95 2.94 3.76
CA GLU A 142 -30.79 4.07 3.37
C GLU A 142 -31.98 3.66 2.49
N GLU A 143 -31.79 2.70 1.60
CA GLU A 143 -32.84 2.23 0.69
C GLU A 143 -33.81 1.23 1.32
N ARG A 144 -33.28 0.26 2.03
CA ARG A 144 -34.03 -0.93 2.44
C ARG A 144 -34.41 -0.95 3.92
N ARG A 145 -33.81 -0.11 4.76
CA ARG A 145 -34.05 -0.04 6.21
C ARG A 145 -33.97 -1.39 6.92
N SER A 146 -33.13 -2.31 6.41
CA SER A 146 -32.97 -3.64 6.94
C SER A 146 -31.83 -3.70 7.94
N TRP A 147 -32.06 -4.40 9.06
CA TRP A 147 -31.07 -4.61 10.12
C TRP A 147 -29.81 -5.35 9.65
N ILE A 148 -29.92 -6.17 8.58
CA ILE A 148 -28.77 -6.86 8.01
C ILE A 148 -27.69 -5.88 7.54
N TRP A 149 -28.11 -4.71 6.98
CA TRP A 149 -27.15 -3.70 6.53
C TRP A 149 -26.50 -2.95 7.69
N ILE A 150 -27.16 -2.89 8.87
CA ILE A 150 -26.56 -2.37 10.09
C ILE A 150 -25.46 -3.34 10.56
N ILE A 151 -25.72 -4.64 10.58
CA ILE A 151 -24.70 -5.64 10.97
C ILE A 151 -23.52 -5.65 9.99
N VAL A 152 -23.77 -5.60 8.68
CA VAL A 152 -22.70 -5.50 7.67
C VAL A 152 -21.88 -4.23 7.88
N PHE A 153 -22.54 -3.10 8.18
CA PHE A 153 -21.87 -1.83 8.49
C PHE A 153 -21.00 -1.97 9.76
N TRP A 154 -21.54 -2.49 10.87
CA TRP A 154 -20.78 -2.72 12.11
C TRP A 154 -19.56 -3.60 11.88
N SER A 155 -19.75 -4.73 11.20
CA SER A 155 -18.67 -5.67 10.88
C SER A 155 -17.58 -4.98 10.05
N ALA A 156 -17.97 -4.24 9.01
CA ALA A 156 -17.05 -3.54 8.16
C ALA A 156 -16.27 -2.45 8.92
N VAL A 157 -16.93 -1.69 9.80
CA VAL A 157 -16.25 -0.65 10.60
C VAL A 157 -15.26 -1.28 11.58
N VAL A 158 -15.67 -2.29 12.34
CA VAL A 158 -14.81 -2.94 13.32
C VAL A 158 -13.63 -3.65 12.66
N LEU A 159 -13.87 -4.45 11.62
CA LEU A 159 -12.81 -5.14 10.88
C LEU A 159 -11.88 -4.15 10.15
N GLY A 160 -12.39 -3.02 9.67
CA GLY A 160 -11.60 -1.96 9.07
C GLY A 160 -10.58 -1.36 10.06
N PHE A 161 -11.00 -1.12 11.29
CA PHE A 161 -10.08 -0.67 12.36
C PHE A 161 -9.06 -1.73 12.74
N LEU A 162 -9.46 -2.99 12.88
CA LEU A 162 -8.54 -4.09 13.14
C LEU A 162 -7.55 -4.30 11.98
N ALA A 163 -7.94 -3.92 10.76
CA ALA A 163 -7.04 -3.94 9.61
C ALA A 163 -6.01 -2.82 9.65
N ASN A 164 -6.46 -1.58 9.92
CA ASN A 164 -5.56 -0.42 9.93
C ASN A 164 -6.19 0.75 10.70
N LEU A 165 -5.45 1.35 11.62
CA LEU A 165 -5.92 2.49 12.43
C LEU A 165 -6.27 3.74 11.60
N GLU A 166 -5.70 3.90 10.40
CA GLU A 166 -6.06 4.97 9.46
C GLU A 166 -7.53 4.92 9.03
N PHE A 167 -8.20 3.79 9.23
CA PHE A 167 -9.63 3.64 9.02
C PHE A 167 -10.45 4.67 9.84
N ALA A 168 -9.92 5.15 10.97
CA ALA A 168 -10.55 6.21 11.78
C ALA A 168 -10.90 7.46 10.96
N LEU A 169 -10.00 7.86 10.05
CA LEU A 169 -10.20 9.02 9.19
C LEU A 169 -11.39 8.83 8.23
N CYS A 170 -11.57 7.60 7.77
CA CYS A 170 -12.65 7.25 6.86
C CYS A 170 -14.02 7.22 7.55
N CYS A 171 -14.04 6.88 8.84
CA CYS A 171 -15.24 6.91 9.65
C CYS A 171 -15.84 8.32 9.72
N ALA A 172 -15.01 9.37 9.69
CA ALA A 172 -15.51 10.75 9.62
C ALA A 172 -16.38 10.97 8.38
N GLY A 173 -15.96 10.47 7.20
CA GLY A 173 -16.75 10.58 5.97
C GLY A 173 -18.07 9.81 6.03
N LEU A 174 -18.04 8.59 6.58
CA LEU A 174 -19.26 7.79 6.81
C LEU A 174 -20.22 8.48 7.76
N PHE A 175 -19.71 9.03 8.87
CA PHE A 175 -20.51 9.71 9.88
C PHE A 175 -21.10 11.02 9.34
N VAL A 176 -20.30 11.88 8.71
CA VAL A 176 -20.74 13.18 8.18
C VAL A 176 -21.81 12.97 7.10
N TRP A 177 -21.63 11.98 6.22
CA TRP A 177 -22.64 11.66 5.23
C TRP A 177 -23.95 11.14 5.87
N ALA A 178 -23.85 10.23 6.85
CA ALA A 178 -25.02 9.72 7.54
C ALA A 178 -25.77 10.82 8.28
N LEU A 179 -25.03 11.71 8.95
CA LEU A 179 -25.59 12.89 9.66
C LEU A 179 -26.34 13.79 8.67
N TRP A 180 -25.72 14.11 7.53
CA TRP A 180 -26.33 14.89 6.48
C TRP A 180 -27.65 14.27 5.99
N ARG A 181 -27.63 12.97 5.69
CA ARG A 181 -28.82 12.22 5.25
C ARG A 181 -29.91 12.25 6.31
N CYS A 182 -29.56 12.05 7.57
CA CYS A 182 -30.51 12.10 8.68
C CYS A 182 -31.12 13.49 8.84
N ALA A 183 -30.33 14.56 8.76
CA ALA A 183 -30.83 15.93 8.87
C ALA A 183 -31.76 16.33 7.71
N ARG A 184 -31.47 15.85 6.49
CA ARG A 184 -32.16 16.34 5.29
C ARG A 184 -33.39 15.51 4.89
N TYR A 185 -33.36 14.20 5.12
CA TYR A 185 -34.35 13.30 4.53
C TYR A 185 -35.19 12.52 5.55
N ARG A 186 -35.01 12.74 6.84
CA ARG A 186 -35.85 12.10 7.85
C ARG A 186 -37.10 12.94 8.15
N PRO A 187 -38.24 12.30 8.32
CA PRO A 187 -39.49 13.01 8.60
C PRO A 187 -39.44 13.77 9.93
N THR A 188 -38.70 13.28 10.90
CA THR A 188 -38.45 13.96 12.18
C THR A 188 -37.00 13.76 12.62
N TRP A 189 -36.47 14.69 13.41
CA TRP A 189 -35.12 14.59 14.01
C TRP A 189 -34.95 13.33 14.85
N ARG A 190 -36.03 12.85 15.52
CA ARG A 190 -36.01 11.64 16.35
C ARG A 190 -35.68 10.38 15.53
N HIS A 191 -36.22 10.25 14.31
CA HIS A 191 -35.87 9.15 13.41
C HIS A 191 -34.42 9.21 12.97
N GLY A 192 -33.92 10.41 12.66
CA GLY A 192 -32.51 10.61 12.31
C GLY A 192 -31.56 10.23 13.43
N VAL A 193 -31.84 10.68 14.64
CA VAL A 193 -31.05 10.36 15.84
C VAL A 193 -31.06 8.86 16.11
N ARG A 194 -32.23 8.21 16.06
CA ARG A 194 -32.34 6.75 16.23
C ARG A 194 -31.49 5.98 15.22
N ASP A 195 -31.52 6.38 13.96
CA ASP A 195 -30.73 5.75 12.89
C ASP A 195 -29.22 5.93 13.12
N LEU A 196 -28.77 7.12 13.53
CA LEU A 196 -27.38 7.37 13.90
C LEU A 196 -26.94 6.54 15.09
N PHE A 197 -27.77 6.45 16.15
CA PHE A 197 -27.48 5.56 17.28
C PHE A 197 -27.40 4.10 16.85
N ALA A 198 -28.34 3.64 16.05
CA ALA A 198 -28.34 2.25 15.56
C ALA A 198 -27.08 1.93 14.73
N LEU A 199 -26.60 2.86 13.90
CA LEU A 199 -25.42 2.65 13.05
C LEU A 199 -24.11 2.77 13.84
N PHE A 200 -23.96 3.73 14.72
CA PHE A 200 -22.64 4.11 15.24
C PHE A 200 -22.38 3.70 16.69
N THR A 201 -23.39 3.40 17.52
CA THR A 201 -23.18 3.07 18.96
C THR A 201 -22.30 1.83 19.12
N VAL A 202 -22.64 0.71 18.47
CA VAL A 202 -21.88 -0.53 18.61
C VAL A 202 -20.44 -0.37 18.11
N PRO A 203 -20.18 0.16 16.89
CA PRO A 203 -18.83 0.46 16.48
C PRO A 203 -18.05 1.35 17.45
N ILE A 204 -18.63 2.46 17.92
CA ILE A 204 -17.96 3.39 18.84
C ILE A 204 -17.57 2.68 20.15
N VAL A 205 -18.46 1.92 20.76
CA VAL A 205 -18.18 1.16 22.01
C VAL A 205 -17.04 0.18 21.79
N LEU A 206 -17.11 -0.62 20.72
CA LEU A 206 -16.06 -1.59 20.41
C LEU A 206 -14.71 -0.92 20.10
N LEU A 207 -14.73 0.22 19.42
CA LEU A 207 -13.50 0.95 19.09
C LEU A 207 -12.88 1.62 20.32
N LEU A 208 -13.69 2.13 21.24
CA LEU A 208 -13.19 2.64 22.53
C LEU A 208 -12.55 1.51 23.33
N ALA A 209 -13.22 0.35 23.45
CA ALA A 209 -12.64 -0.83 24.10
C ALA A 209 -11.30 -1.24 23.42
N PHE A 210 -11.29 -1.31 22.11
CA PHE A 210 -10.08 -1.64 21.32
C PHE A 210 -8.95 -0.61 21.54
N TYR A 211 -9.28 0.68 21.58
CA TYR A 211 -8.30 1.72 21.90
C TYR A 211 -7.60 1.48 23.23
N PHE A 212 -8.35 1.21 24.29
CA PHE A 212 -7.77 0.99 25.62
C PHE A 212 -6.97 -0.30 25.72
N VAL A 213 -7.38 -1.36 25.01
CA VAL A 213 -6.72 -2.67 25.05
C VAL A 213 -5.49 -2.72 24.16
N ALA A 214 -5.62 -2.29 22.91
CA ALA A 214 -4.63 -2.57 21.86
C ALA A 214 -3.82 -1.34 21.41
N VAL A 215 -4.43 -0.14 21.41
CA VAL A 215 -3.80 1.05 20.81
C VAL A 215 -3.09 1.90 21.85
N ARG A 216 -3.66 2.03 23.04
CA ARG A 216 -3.08 2.83 24.12
C ARG A 216 -1.69 2.30 24.52
N GLY A 217 -0.68 3.18 24.43
CA GLY A 217 0.71 2.82 24.70
C GLY A 217 1.42 2.11 23.55
N MET A 218 0.89 2.20 22.32
CA MET A 218 1.54 1.64 21.14
C MET A 218 2.84 2.37 20.81
N GLU A 219 3.90 1.60 20.58
CA GLU A 219 5.19 2.09 20.10
C GLU A 219 5.06 2.55 18.64
N LEU A 220 5.41 3.80 18.38
CA LEU A 220 5.40 4.33 17.01
C LEU A 220 6.76 4.10 16.36
N ALA A 221 6.77 3.39 15.23
CA ALA A 221 7.98 3.20 14.45
C ALA A 221 8.40 4.52 13.78
N GLY A 222 9.71 4.72 13.72
CA GLY A 222 10.31 5.81 12.93
C GLY A 222 10.28 5.49 11.43
N GLY A 223 10.51 6.50 10.61
CA GLY A 223 10.63 6.36 9.14
C GLY A 223 11.30 7.57 8.52
N PRO A 224 11.63 7.52 7.23
CA PRO A 224 12.17 8.67 6.53
C PRO A 224 11.13 9.81 6.51
N ARG A 225 11.61 11.03 6.74
CA ARG A 225 10.76 12.24 6.64
C ARG A 225 10.73 12.68 5.19
N TYR A 226 9.58 12.59 4.55
CA TYR A 226 9.37 13.14 3.22
C TYR A 226 8.82 14.57 3.30
N GLN A 227 9.15 15.40 2.31
CA GLN A 227 8.48 16.69 2.17
C GLN A 227 7.02 16.45 1.76
N VAL A 228 6.09 17.04 2.51
CA VAL A 228 4.64 16.84 2.31
C VAL A 228 4.23 17.12 0.86
N THR A 229 4.70 18.22 0.28
CA THR A 229 4.39 18.58 -1.11
C THR A 229 4.85 17.51 -2.11
N GLN A 230 6.07 16.99 -1.96
CA GLN A 230 6.57 15.92 -2.83
C GLN A 230 5.76 14.64 -2.68
N LEU A 231 5.36 14.31 -1.46
CA LEU A 231 4.53 13.15 -1.17
C LEU A 231 3.14 13.26 -1.82
N LEU A 232 2.50 14.42 -1.71
CA LEU A 232 1.20 14.68 -2.32
C LEU A 232 1.28 14.64 -3.85
N ILE A 233 2.29 15.28 -4.45
CA ILE A 233 2.53 15.22 -5.90
C ILE A 233 2.73 13.77 -6.34
N LYS A 234 3.56 13.00 -5.65
CA LYS A 234 3.84 11.61 -5.94
C LYS A 234 2.56 10.75 -5.87
N THR A 235 1.77 10.91 -4.81
CA THR A 235 0.51 10.19 -4.61
C THR A 235 -0.50 10.50 -5.72
N ALA A 236 -0.73 11.78 -6.01
CA ALA A 236 -1.70 12.21 -7.00
C ALA A 236 -1.26 11.84 -8.43
N SER A 237 0.04 11.92 -8.73
CA SER A 237 0.60 11.50 -10.02
C SER A 237 0.41 9.99 -10.24
N TYR A 238 0.85 9.16 -9.29
CA TYR A 238 0.68 7.71 -9.39
C TYR A 238 -0.79 7.28 -9.45
N MET A 239 -1.68 8.02 -8.80
CA MET A 239 -3.13 7.75 -8.87
C MET A 239 -3.64 7.79 -10.32
N LEU A 240 -3.15 8.72 -11.15
CA LEU A 240 -3.49 8.79 -12.58
C LEU A 240 -2.60 7.93 -13.50
N GLY A 241 -1.59 7.24 -12.94
CA GLY A 241 -0.61 6.46 -13.72
C GLY A 241 0.60 7.27 -14.19
N GLY A 242 0.81 8.47 -13.67
CA GLY A 242 2.00 9.29 -13.93
C GLY A 242 3.26 8.74 -13.24
N PRO A 243 4.43 9.39 -13.44
CA PRO A 243 5.68 9.04 -12.77
C PRO A 243 5.73 9.55 -11.33
N GLY A 244 6.67 9.02 -10.52
CA GLY A 244 6.82 9.38 -9.09
C GLY A 244 7.47 10.74 -8.82
N SER A 245 8.12 11.37 -9.83
CA SER A 245 8.85 12.62 -9.66
C SER A 245 9.04 13.36 -10.99
N GLY A 246 9.55 14.58 -10.91
CA GLY A 246 9.82 15.44 -12.08
C GLY A 246 8.61 16.29 -12.51
N ALA A 247 8.80 17.10 -13.56
CA ALA A 247 7.76 18.03 -14.05
C ALA A 247 6.47 17.32 -14.48
N VAL A 248 6.58 16.15 -15.14
CA VAL A 248 5.44 15.35 -15.57
C VAL A 248 4.60 14.88 -14.37
N ALA A 249 5.25 14.53 -13.25
CA ALA A 249 4.54 14.18 -12.02
C ALA A 249 3.75 15.37 -11.47
N GLY A 250 4.35 16.59 -11.50
CA GLY A 250 3.65 17.81 -11.09
C GLY A 250 2.41 18.09 -11.93
N ILE A 251 2.52 17.97 -13.25
CA ILE A 251 1.39 18.14 -14.17
C ILE A 251 0.30 17.09 -13.92
N ALA A 252 0.68 15.82 -13.80
CA ALA A 252 -0.27 14.74 -13.52
C ALA A 252 -1.00 14.96 -12.18
N ALA A 253 -0.27 15.40 -11.14
CA ALA A 253 -0.85 15.71 -9.85
C ALA A 253 -1.85 16.88 -9.92
N LEU A 254 -1.51 17.94 -10.64
CA LEU A 254 -2.41 19.09 -10.87
C LEU A 254 -3.70 18.64 -11.58
N LEU A 255 -3.56 17.85 -12.64
CA LEU A 255 -4.70 17.28 -13.37
C LEU A 255 -5.57 16.38 -12.49
N ALA A 256 -4.95 15.59 -11.60
CA ALA A 256 -5.67 14.76 -10.62
C ALA A 256 -6.53 15.61 -9.68
N VAL A 257 -5.92 16.62 -9.06
CA VAL A 257 -6.60 17.52 -8.12
C VAL A 257 -7.72 18.31 -8.83
N ALA A 258 -7.42 18.85 -10.00
CA ALA A 258 -8.42 19.58 -10.81
C ALA A 258 -9.60 18.67 -11.19
N SER A 259 -9.34 17.43 -11.62
CA SER A 259 -10.39 16.46 -11.97
C SER A 259 -11.25 16.11 -10.76
N ILE A 260 -10.66 15.85 -9.59
CA ILE A 260 -11.37 15.58 -8.34
C ILE A 260 -12.28 16.77 -8.00
N TYR A 261 -11.73 17.98 -8.01
CA TYR A 261 -12.48 19.21 -7.72
C TYR A 261 -13.67 19.39 -8.65
N VAL A 262 -13.45 19.31 -9.98
CA VAL A 262 -14.51 19.47 -10.99
C VAL A 262 -15.62 18.44 -10.80
N VAL A 263 -15.26 17.17 -10.54
CA VAL A 263 -16.29 16.13 -10.35
C VAL A 263 -17.04 16.31 -9.03
N LEU A 264 -16.38 16.73 -7.95
CA LEU A 264 -17.07 17.05 -6.68
C LEU A 264 -18.08 18.19 -6.88
N VAL A 265 -17.67 19.28 -7.52
CA VAL A 265 -18.56 20.43 -7.83
C VAL A 265 -19.71 19.98 -8.71
N TYR A 266 -19.46 19.17 -9.73
CA TYR A 266 -20.49 18.60 -10.58
C TYR A 266 -21.53 17.79 -9.78
N LEU A 267 -21.09 16.87 -8.89
CA LEU A 267 -22.00 16.10 -8.05
C LEU A 267 -22.82 16.99 -7.11
N MET A 268 -22.24 18.08 -6.60
CA MET A 268 -22.99 19.08 -5.80
C MET A 268 -24.12 19.72 -6.62
N PHE A 269 -23.87 20.13 -7.85
CA PHE A 269 -24.88 20.69 -8.74
C PHE A 269 -25.98 19.68 -9.13
N GLU A 270 -25.60 18.42 -9.33
CA GLU A 270 -26.54 17.31 -9.57
C GLU A 270 -27.32 16.89 -8.30
N ARG A 271 -27.04 17.52 -7.14
CA ARG A 271 -27.62 17.15 -5.85
C ARG A 271 -27.39 15.70 -5.44
N ASP A 272 -26.26 15.11 -5.90
CA ASP A 272 -25.83 13.76 -5.55
C ASP A 272 -25.06 13.79 -4.23
N ASP A 273 -25.70 13.50 -3.13
CA ASP A 273 -25.12 13.61 -1.76
C ASP A 273 -23.85 12.80 -1.52
N ARG A 274 -23.49 11.89 -2.44
CA ARG A 274 -22.25 11.10 -2.34
C ARG A 274 -20.99 11.98 -2.35
N TRP A 275 -21.09 13.20 -2.91
CA TRP A 275 -19.96 14.15 -2.88
C TRP A 275 -19.45 14.41 -1.46
N ILE A 276 -20.34 14.41 -0.46
CA ILE A 276 -19.97 14.66 0.96
C ILE A 276 -19.02 13.57 1.45
N PHE A 277 -19.38 12.30 1.23
CA PHE A 277 -18.54 11.18 1.60
C PHE A 277 -17.16 11.26 0.91
N TYR A 278 -17.16 11.45 -0.43
CA TYR A 278 -15.92 11.54 -1.19
C TYR A 278 -15.06 12.71 -0.74
N ALA A 279 -15.61 13.90 -0.56
CA ALA A 279 -14.86 15.07 -0.14
C ALA A 279 -14.21 14.86 1.23
N VAL A 280 -14.97 14.38 2.21
CA VAL A 280 -14.44 14.17 3.56
C VAL A 280 -13.35 13.10 3.57
N VAL A 281 -13.56 11.94 2.94
CA VAL A 281 -12.57 10.85 2.93
C VAL A 281 -11.30 11.25 2.17
N ILE A 282 -11.42 12.01 1.07
CA ILE A 282 -10.25 12.47 0.30
C ILE A 282 -9.44 13.49 1.11
N VAL A 283 -10.11 14.40 1.83
CA VAL A 283 -9.45 15.49 2.55
C VAL A 283 -9.00 15.09 3.96
N ALA A 284 -9.63 14.12 4.59
CA ALA A 284 -9.35 13.73 5.99
C ALA A 284 -7.86 13.45 6.29
N PRO A 285 -7.08 12.76 5.46
CA PRO A 285 -5.65 12.58 5.71
C PRO A 285 -4.85 13.88 5.69
N LEU A 286 -5.27 14.89 4.91
CA LEU A 286 -4.62 16.21 4.90
C LEU A 286 -4.83 16.95 6.23
N GLY A 287 -6.03 16.83 6.82
CA GLY A 287 -6.32 17.34 8.14
C GLY A 287 -5.45 16.69 9.23
N LEU A 288 -5.26 15.37 9.14
CA LEU A 288 -4.36 14.64 10.04
C LEU A 288 -2.92 15.14 9.92
N ILE A 289 -2.43 15.35 8.71
CA ILE A 289 -1.10 15.91 8.46
C ILE A 289 -0.95 17.27 9.16
N ALA A 290 -1.92 18.15 9.01
CA ALA A 290 -1.88 19.49 9.61
C ALA A 290 -1.84 19.46 11.14
N ILE A 291 -2.44 18.44 11.76
CA ILE A 291 -2.51 18.30 13.22
C ILE A 291 -1.28 17.58 13.79
N LEU A 292 -0.75 16.60 13.13
CA LEU A 292 0.25 15.66 13.67
C LEU A 292 1.68 15.90 13.17
N LEU A 293 1.96 16.91 12.35
CA LEU A 293 3.35 17.19 11.95
C LEU A 293 4.23 17.50 13.19
N PRO A 294 5.47 16.92 13.23
CA PRO A 294 6.24 16.27 12.16
C PRO A 294 6.25 14.73 12.27
N VAL A 295 5.27 14.04 11.76
CA VAL A 295 5.24 12.57 11.70
C VAL A 295 5.85 12.09 10.38
N PRO A 296 6.56 10.94 10.32
CA PRO A 296 6.96 10.32 9.07
C PRO A 296 5.74 9.97 8.21
N LEU A 297 5.61 10.60 7.05
CA LEU A 297 4.49 10.41 6.14
C LEU A 297 4.89 9.51 4.96
N SER A 298 3.94 8.74 4.44
CA SER A 298 4.14 7.87 3.29
C SER A 298 2.90 7.87 2.38
N VAL A 299 3.07 7.54 1.09
CA VAL A 299 1.98 7.38 0.11
C VAL A 299 0.90 6.43 0.61
N ARG A 300 1.26 5.41 1.37
CA ARG A 300 0.34 4.40 1.92
C ARG A 300 -0.79 4.97 2.78
N TYR A 301 -0.57 6.12 3.44
CA TYR A 301 -1.58 6.77 4.29
C TYR A 301 -2.72 7.44 3.50
N PHE A 302 -2.59 7.51 2.17
CA PHE A 302 -3.61 8.06 1.28
C PHE A 302 -4.39 7.00 0.50
N MET A 303 -4.21 5.70 0.81
CA MET A 303 -4.75 4.64 -0.04
C MET A 303 -6.27 4.61 -0.10
N VAL A 304 -6.95 4.91 0.99
CA VAL A 304 -8.42 5.02 0.97
C VAL A 304 -8.86 6.25 0.17
N SER A 305 -8.15 7.38 0.30
CA SER A 305 -8.42 8.58 -0.51
C SER A 305 -8.19 8.33 -2.00
N VAL A 306 -7.17 7.54 -2.36
CA VAL A 306 -6.94 7.11 -3.75
C VAL A 306 -8.09 6.27 -4.27
N ALA A 307 -8.51 5.24 -3.51
CA ALA A 307 -9.61 4.37 -3.93
C ALA A 307 -10.93 5.13 -4.11
N THR A 308 -11.25 6.03 -3.18
CA THR A 308 -12.44 6.89 -3.26
C THR A 308 -12.34 7.92 -4.39
N SER A 309 -11.15 8.46 -4.66
CA SER A 309 -10.91 9.33 -5.83
C SER A 309 -11.13 8.59 -7.16
N LEU A 310 -10.71 7.33 -7.25
CA LEU A 310 -10.96 6.53 -8.47
C LEU A 310 -12.46 6.29 -8.70
N LEU A 311 -13.25 6.07 -7.64
CA LEU A 311 -14.71 6.00 -7.74
C LEU A 311 -15.32 7.32 -8.20
N LEU A 312 -14.83 8.44 -7.66
CA LEU A 312 -15.24 9.77 -8.06
C LEU A 312 -14.92 10.05 -9.53
N LEU A 313 -13.69 9.70 -9.97
CA LEU A 313 -13.29 9.81 -11.38
C LEU A 313 -14.15 8.93 -12.29
N ALA A 314 -14.54 7.72 -11.85
CA ALA A 314 -15.45 6.87 -12.62
C ALA A 314 -16.80 7.55 -12.86
N ALA A 315 -17.35 8.26 -11.86
CA ALA A 315 -18.58 9.04 -12.02
C ALA A 315 -18.40 10.18 -13.03
N GLY A 316 -17.31 10.95 -12.93
CA GLY A 316 -17.00 12.05 -13.83
C GLY A 316 -16.79 11.60 -15.28
N TRP A 317 -15.97 10.57 -15.49
CA TRP A 317 -15.70 10.04 -16.84
C TRP A 317 -16.93 9.42 -17.48
N THR A 318 -17.77 8.75 -16.69
CA THR A 318 -19.09 8.28 -17.17
C THR A 318 -19.93 9.43 -17.68
N THR A 319 -19.94 10.54 -16.98
CA THR A 319 -20.69 11.74 -17.38
C THR A 319 -20.15 12.32 -18.67
N ILE A 320 -18.83 12.41 -18.83
CA ILE A 320 -18.18 12.84 -20.07
C ILE A 320 -18.58 11.92 -21.23
N MET A 321 -18.44 10.61 -21.07
CA MET A 321 -18.72 9.61 -22.11
C MET A 321 -20.18 9.63 -22.62
N ARG A 322 -21.10 10.12 -21.80
CA ARG A 322 -22.52 10.24 -22.16
C ARG A 322 -22.86 11.49 -22.98
N ARG A 323 -21.92 12.43 -23.16
CA ARG A 323 -22.12 13.68 -23.90
C ARG A 323 -21.84 13.52 -25.40
N GLY A 324 -22.39 12.47 -26.00
CA GLY A 324 -22.29 12.22 -27.45
C GLY A 324 -20.94 11.63 -27.87
N LEU A 325 -20.66 11.60 -29.17
CA LEU A 325 -19.48 10.93 -29.75
C LEU A 325 -18.17 11.57 -29.28
N ALA A 326 -18.07 12.89 -29.24
CA ALA A 326 -16.88 13.58 -28.76
C ALA A 326 -16.58 13.24 -27.30
N GLY A 327 -17.61 13.23 -26.45
CA GLY A 327 -17.47 12.83 -25.04
C GLY A 327 -17.03 11.37 -24.88
N LEU A 328 -17.59 10.46 -25.70
CA LEU A 328 -17.18 9.06 -25.71
C LEU A 328 -15.69 8.91 -26.08
N ILE A 329 -15.25 9.57 -27.16
CA ILE A 329 -13.85 9.54 -27.58
C ILE A 329 -12.94 10.10 -26.48
N THR A 330 -13.26 11.25 -25.90
CA THR A 330 -12.51 11.86 -24.80
C THR A 330 -12.38 10.89 -23.61
N GLY A 331 -13.48 10.28 -23.17
CA GLY A 331 -13.46 9.34 -22.06
C GLY A 331 -12.65 8.07 -22.36
N LEU A 332 -12.70 7.56 -23.60
CA LEU A 332 -11.88 6.42 -24.02
C LEU A 332 -10.39 6.78 -24.05
N VAL A 333 -10.02 7.98 -24.50
CA VAL A 333 -8.62 8.47 -24.49
C VAL A 333 -8.12 8.60 -23.05
N LEU A 334 -8.89 9.21 -22.15
CA LEU A 334 -8.55 9.32 -20.74
C LEU A 334 -8.33 7.94 -20.10
N LEU A 335 -9.22 6.99 -20.41
CA LEU A 335 -9.11 5.62 -19.91
C LEU A 335 -7.86 4.91 -20.45
N ALA A 336 -7.54 5.09 -21.73
CA ALA A 336 -6.34 4.52 -22.35
C ALA A 336 -5.06 5.09 -21.73
N ILE A 337 -4.98 6.40 -21.51
CA ILE A 337 -3.85 7.08 -20.85
C ILE A 337 -3.69 6.52 -19.43
N PHE A 338 -4.77 6.43 -18.67
CA PHE A 338 -4.77 5.90 -17.30
C PHE A 338 -4.25 4.46 -17.26
N VAL A 339 -4.83 3.57 -18.09
CA VAL A 339 -4.44 2.15 -18.12
C VAL A 339 -2.98 1.98 -18.54
N THR A 340 -2.54 2.70 -19.58
CA THR A 340 -1.16 2.61 -20.08
C THR A 340 -0.15 3.05 -19.01
N GLY A 341 -0.39 4.20 -18.36
CA GLY A 341 0.51 4.73 -17.33
C GLY A 341 0.58 3.81 -16.10
N ASN A 342 -0.57 3.33 -15.61
CA ASN A 342 -0.62 2.39 -14.50
C ASN A 342 0.03 1.05 -14.84
N THR A 343 -0.14 0.56 -16.08
CA THR A 343 0.51 -0.67 -16.57
C THR A 343 2.03 -0.54 -16.60
N ALA A 344 2.56 0.62 -17.02
CA ALA A 344 4.00 0.88 -17.02
C ALA A 344 4.59 0.81 -15.60
N ASN A 345 3.91 1.45 -14.62
CA ASN A 345 4.33 1.39 -13.21
C ASN A 345 4.19 -0.03 -12.63
N THR A 346 3.12 -0.73 -12.95
CA THR A 346 2.88 -2.12 -12.51
C THR A 346 3.91 -3.08 -13.10
N ARG A 347 4.34 -2.88 -14.36
CA ARG A 347 5.42 -3.66 -14.98
C ARG A 347 6.72 -3.55 -14.18
N ASN A 348 7.06 -2.37 -13.68
CA ASN A 348 8.23 -2.18 -12.82
C ASN A 348 8.09 -2.96 -11.50
N LEU A 349 6.89 -2.98 -10.89
CA LEU A 349 6.62 -3.80 -9.70
C LEU A 349 6.78 -5.30 -9.98
N LEU A 350 6.27 -5.80 -11.10
CA LEU A 350 6.42 -7.20 -11.48
C LEU A 350 7.89 -7.57 -11.76
N ARG A 351 8.65 -6.65 -12.37
CA ARG A 351 10.05 -6.90 -12.76
C ARG A 351 11.02 -6.82 -11.57
N PHE A 352 10.87 -5.84 -10.71
CA PHE A 352 11.85 -5.51 -9.66
C PHE A 352 11.34 -5.82 -8.24
N GLY A 353 10.06 -6.04 -8.06
CA GLY A 353 9.47 -6.21 -6.73
C GLY A 353 9.67 -4.99 -5.82
N ARG A 354 9.65 -5.23 -4.53
CA ARG A 354 9.97 -4.26 -3.46
C ARG A 354 11.44 -4.28 -3.06
N GLY A 355 12.22 -5.07 -3.76
CA GLY A 355 13.64 -5.35 -3.62
C GLY A 355 13.91 -6.74 -4.19
N GLN A 356 15.17 -7.02 -4.46
CA GLN A 356 15.63 -8.32 -4.99
C GLN A 356 16.65 -8.89 -3.99
N TYR A 357 16.23 -9.00 -2.73
CA TYR A 357 17.11 -9.30 -1.59
C TYR A 357 17.67 -10.71 -1.67
N LEU A 358 16.82 -11.71 -1.91
CA LEU A 358 17.25 -13.10 -2.06
C LEU A 358 18.16 -13.29 -3.27
N ALA A 359 17.85 -12.63 -4.39
CA ALA A 359 18.67 -12.69 -5.59
C ALA A 359 20.07 -12.08 -5.37
N ALA A 360 20.16 -11.00 -4.57
CA ALA A 360 21.44 -10.41 -4.20
C ALA A 360 22.30 -11.36 -3.35
N LEU A 361 21.69 -12.00 -2.35
CA LEU A 361 22.42 -12.94 -1.49
C LEU A 361 22.82 -14.22 -2.24
N ARG A 362 21.98 -14.75 -3.13
CA ARG A 362 22.36 -15.87 -4.01
C ARG A 362 23.50 -15.51 -4.95
N PHE A 363 23.55 -14.28 -5.42
CA PHE A 363 24.69 -13.82 -6.21
C PHE A 363 25.98 -13.80 -5.41
N ILE A 364 25.96 -13.30 -4.15
CA ILE A 364 27.13 -13.37 -3.26
C ILE A 364 27.57 -14.82 -3.06
N GLU A 365 26.64 -15.71 -2.76
CA GLU A 365 26.91 -17.15 -2.57
C GLU A 365 27.57 -17.79 -3.78
N ALA A 366 27.08 -17.46 -5.01
CA ALA A 366 27.60 -18.01 -6.25
C ALA A 366 28.96 -17.42 -6.68
N GLN A 367 29.30 -16.22 -6.22
CA GLN A 367 30.54 -15.53 -6.58
C GLN A 367 31.68 -15.73 -5.59
N SER A 368 31.42 -16.26 -4.42
CA SER A 368 32.42 -16.43 -3.35
C SER A 368 32.83 -17.89 -3.23
N VAL A 369 34.15 -18.14 -3.23
CA VAL A 369 34.75 -19.46 -3.15
C VAL A 369 34.99 -19.88 -1.69
N GLU A 370 35.11 -18.91 -0.80
CA GLU A 370 35.38 -19.10 0.61
C GLU A 370 34.26 -19.88 1.31
N PRO A 371 34.55 -20.57 2.42
CA PRO A 371 33.52 -21.28 3.20
C PRO A 371 32.57 -20.32 3.94
N GLU A 372 33.03 -19.14 4.27
CA GLU A 372 32.27 -18.06 4.94
C GLU A 372 32.64 -16.71 4.34
N VAL A 373 31.69 -15.80 4.18
CA VAL A 373 31.92 -14.42 3.78
C VAL A 373 31.31 -13.45 4.78
N VAL A 374 32.01 -12.34 4.99
CA VAL A 374 31.57 -11.24 5.84
C VAL A 374 30.83 -10.21 4.97
N LEU A 375 29.59 -9.95 5.30
CA LEU A 375 28.74 -8.96 4.64
C LEU A 375 28.42 -7.83 5.61
N THR A 376 28.57 -6.59 5.19
CA THR A 376 28.18 -5.39 5.95
C THR A 376 27.31 -4.45 5.11
N SER A 377 26.79 -3.39 5.74
CA SER A 377 26.00 -2.39 5.02
C SER A 377 26.11 -0.99 5.64
N ASP A 378 25.57 -0.01 4.93
CA ASP A 378 25.45 1.38 5.39
C ASP A 378 24.26 1.62 6.34
N HIS A 379 23.46 0.60 6.63
CA HIS A 379 22.33 0.69 7.56
C HIS A 379 22.03 -0.67 8.21
N ASP A 380 22.70 -0.92 9.32
CA ASP A 380 22.68 -2.23 10.00
C ASP A 380 21.30 -2.75 10.35
N PHE A 381 20.44 -1.91 10.95
CA PHE A 381 19.11 -2.34 11.37
C PHE A 381 18.26 -2.86 10.20
N ARG A 382 18.20 -2.13 9.09
CA ARG A 382 17.34 -2.51 7.94
C ARG A 382 17.94 -3.66 7.16
N ASN A 383 19.19 -3.51 6.74
CA ASN A 383 19.83 -4.47 5.86
C ASN A 383 20.24 -5.73 6.63
N GLY A 384 20.71 -5.60 7.88
CA GLY A 384 21.02 -6.74 8.73
C GLY A 384 19.80 -7.63 8.97
N MET A 385 18.62 -7.05 9.22
CA MET A 385 17.37 -7.79 9.36
C MET A 385 17.01 -8.55 8.06
N LEU A 386 17.06 -7.89 6.90
CA LEU A 386 16.79 -8.53 5.62
C LEU A 386 17.80 -9.61 5.28
N VAL A 387 19.09 -9.38 5.48
CA VAL A 387 20.14 -10.38 5.29
C VAL A 387 19.89 -11.61 6.18
N ASN A 388 19.66 -11.40 7.49
CA ASN A 388 19.39 -12.49 8.43
C ASN A 388 18.10 -13.25 8.13
N TYR A 389 17.08 -12.56 7.58
CA TYR A 389 15.87 -13.22 7.12
C TYR A 389 16.11 -14.06 5.87
N TYR A 390 16.77 -13.50 4.85
CA TYR A 390 16.90 -14.16 3.55
C TYR A 390 18.02 -15.18 3.45
N LYS A 391 19.08 -15.10 4.27
CA LYS A 391 20.16 -16.08 4.24
C LYS A 391 19.69 -17.51 4.53
N ARG A 392 18.58 -17.68 5.27
CA ARG A 392 17.95 -19.00 5.53
C ARG A 392 17.44 -19.72 4.28
N TYR A 393 17.29 -19.01 3.16
CA TYR A 393 16.85 -19.54 1.87
C TYR A 393 18.02 -19.76 0.88
N LEU A 394 19.25 -19.62 1.33
CA LEU A 394 20.45 -19.97 0.56
C LEU A 394 20.71 -21.47 0.64
N ALA A 395 21.50 -21.98 -0.30
CA ALA A 395 21.97 -23.37 -0.26
C ALA A 395 22.85 -23.62 0.97
N ARG A 396 23.61 -22.60 1.39
CA ARG A 396 24.47 -22.58 2.59
C ARG A 396 24.02 -21.47 3.54
N PRO A 397 23.03 -21.68 4.44
CA PRO A 397 22.46 -20.61 5.29
C PRO A 397 23.48 -19.89 6.18
N ASP A 398 24.52 -20.61 6.64
CA ASP A 398 25.57 -20.07 7.52
C ASP A 398 26.74 -19.45 6.76
N PHE A 399 26.71 -19.50 5.43
CA PHE A 399 27.76 -18.99 4.56
C PHE A 399 27.94 -17.45 4.71
N ILE A 400 26.88 -16.70 4.95
CA ILE A 400 26.93 -15.25 5.11
C ILE A 400 26.87 -14.90 6.60
N ARG A 401 27.96 -14.32 7.12
CA ARG A 401 28.03 -13.68 8.41
C ARG A 401 27.83 -12.18 8.26
N TYR A 402 26.71 -11.65 8.76
CA TYR A 402 26.49 -10.21 8.78
C TYR A 402 27.29 -9.55 9.90
N ALA A 403 28.15 -8.60 9.56
CA ALA A 403 28.90 -7.77 10.50
C ALA A 403 28.32 -6.35 10.52
N ASN A 404 27.86 -5.88 11.68
CA ASN A 404 27.47 -4.48 11.83
C ASN A 404 28.71 -3.57 11.92
N GLY A 405 28.54 -2.26 11.78
CA GLY A 405 29.64 -1.32 11.80
C GLY A 405 30.50 -1.38 13.08
N ALA A 406 29.91 -1.77 14.23
CA ALA A 406 30.62 -1.90 15.50
C ALA A 406 31.46 -3.18 15.60
N THR A 407 31.13 -4.21 14.80
CA THR A 407 31.86 -5.50 14.79
C THR A 407 32.81 -5.62 13.60
N LEU A 408 32.88 -4.62 12.73
CA LEU A 408 33.83 -4.56 11.63
C LEU A 408 35.25 -4.31 12.20
N ASN A 409 36.24 -5.03 11.70
CA ASN A 409 37.66 -4.84 12.03
C ASN A 409 38.43 -4.20 10.87
N GLU A 410 39.71 -3.95 11.04
CA GLU A 410 40.59 -3.35 10.02
C GLU A 410 40.64 -4.11 8.70
N GLY A 411 40.40 -5.44 8.72
CA GLY A 411 40.33 -6.26 7.51
C GLY A 411 39.08 -6.00 6.63
N GLY A 412 38.13 -5.25 7.15
CA GLY A 412 36.87 -4.95 6.48
C GLY A 412 35.97 -6.16 6.21
N ALA A 413 34.89 -5.94 5.49
CA ALA A 413 34.00 -7.01 5.01
C ALA A 413 34.43 -7.47 3.60
N ASP A 414 34.01 -8.65 3.19
CA ASP A 414 34.18 -9.13 1.80
C ASP A 414 33.22 -8.41 0.87
N TRP A 415 32.00 -8.17 1.35
CA TRP A 415 30.94 -7.50 0.61
C TRP A 415 30.32 -6.35 1.41
N LEU A 416 29.96 -5.28 0.71
CA LEU A 416 29.27 -4.12 1.26
C LEU A 416 27.98 -3.86 0.48
N ILE A 417 26.87 -3.71 1.18
CA ILE A 417 25.59 -3.27 0.64
C ILE A 417 25.41 -1.79 0.96
N LEU A 418 25.17 -0.98 -0.08
CA LEU A 418 24.60 0.35 0.10
C LEU A 418 23.13 0.34 -0.29
N HIS A 419 22.24 0.80 0.59
CA HIS A 419 20.82 0.94 0.26
C HIS A 419 20.51 2.35 -0.23
N ARG A 420 19.69 2.47 -1.29
CA ARG A 420 19.32 3.77 -1.86
C ARG A 420 17.88 3.75 -2.38
N PHE A 421 17.15 4.85 -2.11
CA PHE A 421 15.79 5.03 -2.62
C PHE A 421 15.79 5.51 -4.08
N GLU A 422 16.79 6.31 -4.48
CA GLU A 422 16.89 6.84 -5.84
C GLU A 422 18.13 6.30 -6.54
N LEU A 423 18.00 6.01 -7.82
CA LEU A 423 19.14 5.69 -8.69
C LEU A 423 19.60 6.96 -9.40
N ARG A 424 20.49 7.70 -8.75
CA ARG A 424 21.30 8.75 -9.39
C ARG A 424 22.67 8.16 -9.74
N ARG A 425 23.66 8.99 -10.07
CA ARG A 425 25.03 8.50 -10.30
C ARG A 425 25.63 7.94 -9.02
N TRP A 426 26.12 6.72 -9.07
CA TRP A 426 26.76 6.03 -7.94
C TRP A 426 28.25 5.93 -8.17
N PRO A 427 29.10 6.08 -7.14
CA PRO A 427 30.53 5.88 -7.28
C PRO A 427 30.83 4.42 -7.62
N ASP A 428 31.73 4.22 -8.57
CA ASP A 428 32.22 2.86 -8.88
C ASP A 428 33.03 2.27 -7.75
N ARG A 429 33.52 3.13 -6.84
CA ARG A 429 34.33 2.75 -5.67
C ARG A 429 33.89 3.53 -4.44
N VAL A 430 33.89 2.86 -3.32
CA VAL A 430 33.65 3.42 -1.99
C VAL A 430 34.73 2.89 -1.03
N ALA A 431 35.04 3.63 0.01
CA ALA A 431 35.95 3.18 1.08
C ALA A 431 35.18 3.09 2.39
N ASP A 432 35.57 2.13 3.25
CA ASP A 432 35.13 2.09 4.63
C ASP A 432 36.01 3.00 5.53
N VAL A 433 35.68 3.03 6.83
CA VAL A 433 36.39 3.84 7.82
C VAL A 433 37.86 3.39 8.06
N TYR A 434 38.20 2.19 7.65
CA TYR A 434 39.54 1.60 7.76
C TYR A 434 40.37 1.75 6.47
N GLY A 435 39.80 2.38 5.41
CA GLY A 435 40.48 2.58 4.12
C GLY A 435 40.37 1.40 3.16
N ASN A 436 39.61 0.34 3.48
CA ASN A 436 39.37 -0.73 2.53
C ASN A 436 38.54 -0.21 1.37
N THR A 437 38.95 -0.51 0.13
CA THR A 437 38.28 -0.06 -1.08
C THR A 437 37.38 -1.12 -1.67
N TYR A 438 36.12 -0.78 -1.82
CA TYR A 438 35.08 -1.64 -2.41
C TYR A 438 34.72 -1.16 -3.81
N ARG A 439 34.61 -2.07 -4.76
CA ARG A 439 34.17 -1.79 -6.13
C ARG A 439 32.72 -2.23 -6.34
N LEU A 440 31.92 -1.38 -7.02
CA LEU A 440 30.55 -1.74 -7.42
C LEU A 440 30.58 -2.93 -8.39
N VAL A 441 29.83 -3.98 -8.04
CA VAL A 441 29.70 -5.22 -8.81
C VAL A 441 28.33 -5.30 -9.47
N ARG A 442 27.27 -5.01 -8.72
CA ARG A 442 25.90 -5.16 -9.22
C ARG A 442 24.91 -4.25 -8.49
N ILE A 443 23.85 -3.86 -9.21
CA ILE A 443 22.73 -3.09 -8.66
C ILE A 443 21.46 -3.93 -8.74
N TYR A 444 20.83 -4.12 -7.60
CA TYR A 444 19.53 -4.77 -7.45
C TYR A 444 18.47 -3.70 -7.27
N ARG A 445 17.62 -3.55 -8.28
CA ARG A 445 16.61 -2.49 -8.31
C ARG A 445 15.36 -2.89 -7.53
N TYR A 446 14.56 -1.90 -7.18
CA TYR A 446 13.22 -2.08 -6.66
C TYR A 446 12.22 -1.24 -7.49
N SER A 447 10.94 -1.54 -7.39
CA SER A 447 9.88 -0.63 -7.79
C SER A 447 9.70 0.43 -6.71
N ASP A 448 9.36 1.66 -7.11
CA ASP A 448 9.16 2.74 -6.16
C ASP A 448 8.02 2.43 -5.13
N LEU A 449 7.98 3.12 -4.02
CA LEU A 449 7.04 3.16 -2.89
C LEU A 449 7.44 2.32 -1.68
N SER A 450 7.68 1.02 -1.81
CA SER A 450 8.06 0.12 -0.72
C SER A 450 9.38 -0.57 -1.04
N GLY A 451 10.32 -0.57 -0.10
CA GLY A 451 11.65 -1.14 -0.29
C GLY A 451 12.69 -0.13 -0.78
N TRP A 452 13.79 -0.62 -1.31
CA TRP A 452 14.91 0.18 -1.81
C TRP A 452 15.85 -0.63 -2.71
N ASN A 453 16.71 0.08 -3.47
CA ASN A 453 17.78 -0.54 -4.25
C ASN A 453 18.89 -1.02 -3.33
N TRP A 454 19.46 -2.19 -3.63
CA TRP A 454 20.73 -2.64 -3.09
C TRP A 454 21.83 -2.49 -4.14
N LEU A 455 22.88 -1.73 -3.77
CA LEU A 455 24.11 -1.61 -4.53
C LEU A 455 25.15 -2.50 -3.87
N LEU A 456 25.62 -3.50 -4.59
CA LEU A 456 26.50 -4.54 -4.07
C LEU A 456 27.92 -4.24 -4.48
N TYR A 457 28.78 -4.07 -3.48
CA TYR A 457 30.20 -3.80 -3.65
C TYR A 457 31.04 -4.94 -3.09
N HIS A 458 32.16 -5.26 -3.76
CA HIS A 458 33.13 -6.27 -3.33
C HIS A 458 34.45 -5.61 -2.94
N ASN A 459 35.07 -6.09 -1.85
CA ASN A 459 36.35 -5.61 -1.34
C ASN A 459 37.49 -5.99 -2.31
N ARG A 460 38.27 -5.01 -2.74
CA ARG A 460 39.40 -5.22 -3.67
C ARG A 460 40.58 -5.95 -3.07
N ASN A 461 40.72 -5.88 -1.77
CA ASN A 461 41.81 -6.53 -1.03
C ASN A 461 41.56 -8.02 -0.80
N ARG A 462 40.40 -8.55 -1.29
CA ARG A 462 40.00 -9.94 -1.20
C ARG A 462 40.12 -10.63 -2.57
N PRO A 463 40.13 -11.98 -2.63
CA PRO A 463 40.22 -12.72 -3.88
C PRO A 463 39.19 -12.23 -4.94
N PRO A 464 39.56 -12.18 -6.22
CA PRO A 464 38.69 -11.69 -7.26
C PRO A 464 37.46 -12.59 -7.41
N VAL A 465 36.30 -11.94 -7.54
CA VAL A 465 35.04 -12.59 -7.92
C VAL A 465 35.22 -13.33 -9.25
N ALA A 466 34.79 -14.59 -9.33
CA ALA A 466 34.84 -15.36 -10.56
C ALA A 466 34.15 -14.59 -11.71
N ARG A 467 34.86 -14.35 -12.81
CA ARG A 467 34.31 -13.65 -13.98
C ARG A 467 33.23 -14.50 -14.62
N GLN A 468 31.96 -14.20 -14.37
CA GLN A 468 30.91 -14.60 -15.29
C GLN A 468 30.91 -13.63 -16.47
N SER A 469 30.89 -14.19 -17.69
CA SER A 469 30.63 -13.44 -18.92
C SER A 469 29.39 -12.55 -18.73
N PRO A 470 29.34 -11.33 -19.27
CA PRO A 470 28.14 -10.51 -19.20
C PRO A 470 27.02 -11.25 -19.93
N LEU A 471 26.14 -11.88 -19.17
CA LEU A 471 24.86 -12.34 -19.71
C LEU A 471 24.11 -11.08 -20.13
N SER A 472 23.90 -10.98 -21.43
CA SER A 472 23.05 -10.01 -22.11
C SER A 472 21.81 -9.64 -21.30
N GLN A 473 21.64 -8.36 -21.19
CA GLN A 473 20.58 -7.49 -20.64
C GLN A 473 19.17 -8.06 -20.58
#